data_2584fec4d2808be535b2e9cf96af0460
#
_entry.id   2584fec4d2808be535b2e9cf96af0460
#
_cell.length_a   1.000
_cell.length_b   1.000
_cell.length_c   1.000
_cell.angle_alpha   90.00
_cell.angle_beta   90.00
_cell.angle_gamma   90.00
#
_symmetry.space_group_name_H-M   'P 1'
#
loop_
_entity.id
_entity.type
_entity.pdbx_description
1 polymer ?
#
loop_
_entity_poly.entity_id
_entity_poly.type
_entity_poly.pdbx_seq_one_letter_code
_entity_poly.pdbx_strand_id
1 'polypeptide(L)'
;MVLLYVPPVQNLLRREVTAYASKATGMQIQVERIDLRFPLNLLVRGVEVIQQPDTLLSLESLNVRVQAWPLIKGKVEVDEVTLSRVAVNSADLMEGMKIKGVLGRFFLQSHGVDLSNELAVINQVELSDTHMQLLMNDTTTTPKDTTASAPINWKVALHQLKLKNVSFSMQLPADSMRMTAHIGEAAINNAQADLKNQYYDLKKFLLSGTSASYDTGTAQPTEGFDASH
;
A
#
# COMPACT_ATOMS: atom_id res chain seq x y z
N MET A 1 25.05 -16.01 -14.66
CA MET A 1 23.67 -15.81 -14.10
C MET A 1 23.27 -16.81 -13.01
N VAL A 2 23.76 -18.05 -13.01
CA VAL A 2 23.39 -19.07 -11.99
C VAL A 2 23.82 -18.71 -10.56
N LEU A 3 24.89 -17.94 -10.38
CA LEU A 3 25.47 -17.58 -9.08
C LEU A 3 24.54 -16.77 -8.17
N LEU A 4 23.58 -16.03 -8.71
CA LEU A 4 22.61 -15.23 -7.92
C LEU A 4 21.62 -16.08 -7.11
N TYR A 5 21.47 -17.36 -7.47
CA TYR A 5 20.50 -18.26 -6.83
C TYR A 5 21.11 -19.14 -5.74
N VAL A 6 22.40 -18.99 -5.46
CA VAL A 6 23.06 -19.77 -4.41
C VAL A 6 22.93 -19.08 -3.04
N PRO A 7 22.72 -19.85 -1.95
CA PRO A 7 22.47 -19.31 -0.62
C PRO A 7 23.51 -18.29 -0.11
N PRO A 8 24.82 -18.45 -0.33
CA PRO A 8 25.82 -17.47 0.12
C PRO A 8 25.62 -16.09 -0.51
N VAL A 9 25.25 -16.02 -1.79
CA VAL A 9 25.03 -14.75 -2.50
C VAL A 9 23.72 -14.09 -2.01
N GLN A 10 22.68 -14.88 -1.76
CA GLN A 10 21.43 -14.38 -1.19
C GLN A 10 21.62 -13.83 0.23
N ASN A 11 22.45 -14.47 1.04
CA ASN A 11 22.81 -13.96 2.37
C ASN A 11 23.62 -12.66 2.30
N LEU A 12 24.55 -12.55 1.35
CA LEU A 12 25.28 -11.31 1.12
C LEU A 12 24.32 -10.19 0.68
N LEU A 13 23.45 -10.48 -0.29
CA LEU A 13 22.44 -9.52 -0.76
C LEU A 13 21.55 -9.03 0.39
N ARG A 14 21.08 -9.93 1.25
CA ARG A 14 20.29 -9.57 2.43
C ARG A 14 21.07 -8.59 3.30
N ARG A 15 22.32 -8.86 3.65
CA ARG A 15 23.14 -7.99 4.51
C ARG A 15 23.33 -6.61 3.91
N GLU A 16 23.70 -6.54 2.64
CA GLU A 16 23.96 -5.27 1.95
C GLU A 16 22.68 -4.41 1.83
N VAL A 17 21.55 -5.02 1.43
CA VAL A 17 20.26 -4.33 1.33
C VAL A 17 19.81 -3.84 2.69
N THR A 18 19.90 -4.66 3.73
CA THR A 18 19.51 -4.27 5.10
C THR A 18 20.39 -3.14 5.63
N ALA A 19 21.71 -3.23 5.45
CA ALA A 19 22.64 -2.19 5.88
C ALA A 19 22.41 -0.86 5.13
N TYR A 20 22.20 -0.91 3.82
CA TYR A 20 21.90 0.26 3.01
C TYR A 20 20.58 0.92 3.45
N ALA A 21 19.52 0.13 3.60
CA ALA A 21 18.21 0.63 4.00
C ALA A 21 18.24 1.25 5.41
N SER A 22 18.90 0.58 6.37
CA SER A 22 19.06 1.12 7.73
C SER A 22 19.84 2.44 7.74
N LYS A 23 20.91 2.54 6.94
CA LYS A 23 21.70 3.76 6.81
C LYS A 23 20.91 4.90 6.14
N ALA A 24 20.14 4.58 5.10
CA ALA A 24 19.38 5.57 4.34
C ALA A 24 18.21 6.15 5.16
N THR A 25 17.59 5.33 6.03
CA THR A 25 16.42 5.74 6.83
C THR A 25 16.77 6.23 8.24
N GLY A 26 17.96 5.90 8.73
CA GLY A 26 18.33 6.11 10.13
C GLY A 26 17.61 5.16 11.12
N MET A 27 16.86 4.17 10.62
CA MET A 27 16.10 3.21 11.41
C MET A 27 16.79 1.86 11.46
N GLN A 28 16.50 1.08 12.47
CA GLN A 28 16.96 -0.31 12.53
C GLN A 28 16.04 -1.18 11.66
N ILE A 29 16.58 -1.67 10.54
CA ILE A 29 15.84 -2.57 9.64
C ILE A 29 16.39 -3.97 9.81
N GLN A 30 15.50 -4.94 9.97
CA GLN A 30 15.82 -6.35 10.04
C GLN A 30 15.10 -7.08 8.91
N VAL A 31 15.79 -8.03 8.27
CA VAL A 31 15.23 -8.88 7.24
C VAL A 31 15.65 -10.31 7.53
N GLU A 32 14.69 -11.18 7.75
CA GLU A 32 14.96 -12.59 8.05
C GLU A 32 15.56 -13.30 6.83
N ARG A 33 14.93 -13.13 5.66
CA ARG A 33 15.30 -13.84 4.47
C ARG A 33 14.99 -13.08 3.19
N ILE A 34 15.93 -13.14 2.23
CA ILE A 34 15.75 -12.71 0.85
C ILE A 34 16.10 -13.89 -0.06
N ASP A 35 15.16 -14.34 -0.85
CA ASP A 35 15.32 -15.39 -1.85
C ASP A 35 15.08 -14.81 -3.24
N LEU A 36 15.99 -15.04 -4.14
CA LEU A 36 15.79 -14.81 -5.55
C LEU A 36 15.60 -16.16 -6.25
N ARG A 37 14.47 -16.31 -6.96
CA ARG A 37 14.12 -17.55 -7.66
C ARG A 37 14.04 -17.30 -9.17
N PHE A 38 14.38 -18.32 -9.93
CA PHE A 38 14.29 -18.25 -11.40
C PHE A 38 12.82 -18.10 -11.86
N PRO A 39 12.49 -17.31 -12.92
CA PRO A 39 13.42 -16.47 -13.69
C PRO A 39 13.82 -15.17 -12.96
N LEU A 40 12.95 -14.46 -12.27
CA LEU A 40 13.19 -13.25 -11.46
C LEU A 40 12.04 -13.05 -10.49
N ASN A 41 11.92 -13.95 -9.55
CA ASN A 41 10.95 -13.84 -8.46
C ASN A 41 11.71 -13.54 -7.17
N LEU A 42 11.52 -12.33 -6.64
CA LEU A 42 12.10 -11.89 -5.37
C LEU A 42 11.11 -12.16 -4.25
N LEU A 43 11.53 -12.96 -3.28
CA LEU A 43 10.78 -13.22 -2.06
C LEU A 43 11.55 -12.67 -0.86
N VAL A 44 10.95 -11.71 -0.15
CA VAL A 44 11.48 -11.15 1.10
C VAL A 44 10.57 -11.59 2.23
N ARG A 45 11.15 -12.05 3.34
CA ARG A 45 10.41 -12.51 4.52
C ARG A 45 10.93 -11.89 5.79
N GLY A 46 10.01 -11.68 6.74
CA GLY A 46 10.32 -11.25 8.08
C GLY A 46 11.04 -9.89 8.06
N VAL A 47 10.38 -8.86 7.52
CA VAL A 47 10.91 -7.50 7.57
C VAL A 47 10.36 -6.81 8.80
N GLU A 48 11.25 -6.23 9.59
CA GLU A 48 10.91 -5.37 10.71
C GLU A 48 11.66 -4.04 10.60
N VAL A 49 10.94 -2.96 10.82
CA VAL A 49 11.50 -1.60 10.93
C VAL A 49 11.26 -1.13 12.34
N ILE A 50 12.33 -0.88 13.07
CA ILE A 50 12.31 -0.55 14.49
C ILE A 50 12.94 0.82 14.70
N GLN A 51 12.23 1.66 15.42
CA GLN A 51 12.75 2.88 16.03
C GLN A 51 12.44 2.81 17.52
N GLN A 52 13.44 2.41 18.30
CA GLN A 52 13.26 2.10 19.71
C GLN A 52 12.47 3.18 20.47
N PRO A 53 11.46 2.79 21.29
CA PRO A 53 11.10 1.41 21.63
C PRO A 53 10.11 0.73 20.66
N ASP A 54 9.66 1.40 19.61
CA ASP A 54 8.53 1.00 18.77
C ASP A 54 8.94 0.22 17.52
N THR A 55 8.16 -0.81 17.18
CA THR A 55 8.18 -1.42 15.86
C THR A 55 7.22 -0.66 14.95
N LEU A 56 7.77 0.02 13.94
CA LEU A 56 7.02 0.89 13.05
C LEU A 56 6.36 0.12 11.92
N LEU A 57 7.01 -0.96 11.45
CA LEU A 57 6.52 -1.81 10.40
C LEU A 57 6.95 -3.25 10.67
N SER A 58 6.04 -4.17 10.50
CA SER A 58 6.34 -5.59 10.35
C SER A 58 5.69 -6.13 9.08
N LEU A 59 6.41 -6.97 8.36
CA LEU A 59 5.96 -7.58 7.11
C LEU A 59 6.36 -9.05 7.12
N GLU A 60 5.39 -9.96 7.02
CA GLU A 60 5.70 -11.38 6.95
C GLU A 60 6.31 -11.77 5.62
N SER A 61 5.69 -11.37 4.51
CA SER A 61 6.25 -11.67 3.19
C SER A 61 5.89 -10.64 2.13
N LEU A 62 6.87 -10.34 1.29
CA LEU A 62 6.75 -9.61 0.03
C LEU A 62 7.24 -10.53 -1.08
N ASN A 63 6.40 -10.77 -2.07
CA ASN A 63 6.76 -11.49 -3.29
C ASN A 63 6.62 -10.54 -4.49
N VAL A 64 7.68 -10.40 -5.28
CA VAL A 64 7.70 -9.56 -6.49
C VAL A 64 8.18 -10.39 -7.66
N ARG A 65 7.35 -10.50 -8.69
CA ARG A 65 7.71 -11.14 -9.96
C ARG A 65 8.04 -10.06 -10.98
N VAL A 66 9.23 -10.14 -11.55
CA VAL A 66 9.73 -9.20 -12.56
C VAL A 66 9.95 -9.93 -13.86
N GLN A 67 9.67 -9.27 -14.98
CA GLN A 67 9.93 -9.81 -16.30
C GLN A 67 11.42 -9.82 -16.60
N ALA A 68 11.95 -11.00 -16.97
CA ALA A 68 13.38 -11.16 -17.25
C ALA A 68 13.79 -10.48 -18.57
N TRP A 69 12.93 -10.53 -19.58
CA TRP A 69 13.26 -10.03 -20.92
C TRP A 69 13.36 -8.51 -21.01
N PRO A 70 12.43 -7.72 -20.46
CA PRO A 70 12.59 -6.27 -20.38
C PRO A 70 13.82 -5.84 -19.58
N LEU A 71 14.14 -6.57 -18.50
CA LEU A 71 15.29 -6.25 -17.67
C LEU A 71 16.64 -6.34 -18.42
N ILE A 72 16.79 -7.28 -19.36
CA ILE A 72 17.98 -7.39 -20.23
C ILE A 72 18.11 -6.14 -21.11
N LYS A 73 17.00 -5.47 -21.40
CA LYS A 73 16.95 -4.22 -22.16
C LYS A 73 17.01 -2.96 -21.29
N GLY A 74 17.33 -3.10 -20.00
CA GLY A 74 17.39 -2.02 -19.03
C GLY A 74 16.03 -1.49 -18.56
N LYS A 75 14.94 -2.21 -18.84
CA LYS A 75 13.59 -1.85 -18.37
C LYS A 75 13.17 -2.75 -17.21
N VAL A 76 12.59 -2.18 -16.17
CA VAL A 76 12.02 -2.93 -15.05
C VAL A 76 10.50 -3.01 -15.25
N GLU A 77 10.00 -4.19 -15.55
CA GLU A 77 8.57 -4.46 -15.66
C GLU A 77 8.17 -5.47 -14.59
N VAL A 78 7.22 -5.06 -13.74
CA VAL A 78 6.72 -5.87 -12.63
C VAL A 78 5.42 -6.53 -13.05
N ASP A 79 5.37 -7.86 -13.02
CA ASP A 79 4.18 -8.64 -13.35
C ASP A 79 3.25 -8.79 -12.17
N GLU A 80 3.82 -9.02 -10.99
CA GLU A 80 3.04 -9.39 -9.82
C GLU A 80 3.72 -8.89 -8.53
N VAL A 81 2.92 -8.35 -7.62
CA VAL A 81 3.31 -8.04 -6.27
C VAL A 81 2.32 -8.67 -5.30
N THR A 82 2.80 -9.40 -4.32
CA THR A 82 1.99 -9.90 -3.21
C THR A 82 2.62 -9.47 -1.89
N LEU A 83 1.84 -8.80 -1.05
CA LEU A 83 2.16 -8.52 0.35
C LEU A 83 1.28 -9.38 1.25
N SER A 84 1.85 -9.95 2.28
CA SER A 84 1.11 -10.74 3.27
C SER A 84 1.48 -10.30 4.68
N ARG A 85 0.44 -10.10 5.48
CA ARG A 85 0.51 -9.69 6.90
C ARG A 85 1.50 -8.55 7.15
N VAL A 86 1.07 -7.35 6.77
CA VAL A 86 1.79 -6.11 7.06
C VAL A 86 1.12 -5.44 8.25
N ALA A 87 1.89 -5.07 9.27
CA ALA A 87 1.42 -4.19 10.33
C ALA A 87 2.25 -2.90 10.31
N VAL A 88 1.56 -1.78 10.45
CA VAL A 88 2.15 -0.43 10.47
C VAL A 88 1.74 0.28 11.75
N ASN A 89 2.67 0.93 12.39
CA ASN A 89 2.44 1.83 13.52
C ASN A 89 3.39 3.01 13.38
N SER A 90 2.89 4.17 12.97
CA SER A 90 3.76 5.34 12.80
C SER A 90 4.31 5.89 14.12
N ALA A 91 3.80 5.43 15.28
CA ALA A 91 4.15 5.96 16.59
C ALA A 91 4.15 7.49 16.59
N ASP A 92 5.25 8.12 16.97
CA ASP A 92 5.41 9.58 17.01
C ASP A 92 6.29 10.13 15.85
N LEU A 93 6.45 9.34 14.76
CA LEU A 93 7.23 9.78 13.59
C LEU A 93 6.61 10.97 12.84
N MET A 94 5.29 11.10 12.90
CA MET A 94 4.56 12.18 12.25
C MET A 94 3.95 13.07 13.33
N GLU A 95 4.39 14.32 13.37
CA GLU A 95 3.85 15.30 14.31
C GLU A 95 2.34 15.50 14.06
N GLY A 96 1.55 15.38 15.11
CA GLY A 96 0.08 15.56 15.03
C GLY A 96 -0.69 14.43 14.35
N MET A 97 -0.02 13.37 13.84
CA MET A 97 -0.69 12.30 13.13
C MET A 97 -0.15 10.92 13.54
N LYS A 98 -1.05 10.01 13.89
CA LYS A 98 -0.70 8.60 14.15
C LYS A 98 -1.48 7.68 13.22
N ILE A 99 -0.74 6.81 12.55
CA ILE A 99 -1.28 5.79 11.65
C ILE A 99 -1.01 4.43 12.28
N LYS A 100 -2.06 3.63 12.45
CA LYS A 100 -1.96 2.20 12.80
C LYS A 100 -2.75 1.40 11.80
N GLY A 101 -2.23 0.24 11.42
CA GLY A 101 -2.99 -0.61 10.52
C GLY A 101 -2.41 -1.99 10.36
N VAL A 102 -3.28 -2.87 9.92
CA VAL A 102 -2.93 -4.24 9.53
C VAL A 102 -3.50 -4.47 8.14
N LEU A 103 -2.66 -4.97 7.26
CA LEU A 103 -3.03 -5.42 5.93
C LEU A 103 -2.83 -6.94 5.90
N GLY A 104 -3.92 -7.70 5.74
CA GLY A 104 -3.85 -9.16 5.66
C GLY A 104 -3.20 -9.60 4.36
N ARG A 105 -3.75 -9.16 3.23
CA ARG A 105 -3.19 -9.46 1.92
C ARG A 105 -3.42 -8.32 0.93
N PHE A 106 -2.38 -7.99 0.20
CA PHE A 106 -2.43 -7.18 -1.02
C PHE A 106 -1.89 -8.00 -2.18
N PHE A 107 -2.60 -7.99 -3.30
CA PHE A 107 -2.19 -8.62 -4.54
C PHE A 107 -2.36 -7.63 -5.69
N LEU A 108 -1.33 -7.48 -6.50
CA LEU A 108 -1.35 -6.68 -7.72
C LEU A 108 -0.78 -7.53 -8.86
N GLN A 109 -1.50 -7.58 -9.95
CA GLN A 109 -1.04 -8.14 -11.21
C GLN A 109 -1.11 -7.06 -12.28
N SER A 110 0.01 -6.78 -12.94
CA SER A 110 0.10 -5.80 -14.01
C SER A 110 0.48 -6.45 -15.34
N HIS A 111 0.14 -5.78 -16.42
CA HIS A 111 0.55 -6.18 -17.78
C HIS A 111 1.68 -5.29 -18.32
N GLY A 112 2.12 -4.35 -17.50
CA GLY A 112 3.21 -3.43 -17.76
C GLY A 112 2.99 -2.07 -17.12
N VAL A 113 4.06 -1.53 -16.61
CA VAL A 113 4.14 -0.15 -16.12
C VAL A 113 5.24 0.56 -16.90
N ASP A 114 4.86 1.48 -17.75
CA ASP A 114 5.78 2.33 -18.51
C ASP A 114 5.99 3.64 -17.76
N LEU A 115 7.09 3.71 -17.02
CA LEU A 115 7.46 4.88 -16.24
C LEU A 115 7.77 6.09 -17.12
N SER A 116 8.26 5.85 -18.35
CA SER A 116 8.65 6.93 -19.28
C SER A 116 7.44 7.64 -19.89
N ASN A 117 6.37 6.89 -20.14
CA ASN A 117 5.13 7.40 -20.70
C ASN A 117 4.03 7.59 -19.67
N GLU A 118 4.33 7.36 -18.39
CA GLU A 118 3.38 7.46 -17.26
C GLU A 118 2.10 6.64 -17.51
N LEU A 119 2.27 5.41 -18.01
CA LEU A 119 1.18 4.50 -18.35
C LEU A 119 1.25 3.24 -17.48
N ALA A 120 0.14 2.87 -16.89
CA ALA A 120 0.01 1.61 -16.16
C ALA A 120 -1.22 0.82 -16.63
N VAL A 121 -1.01 -0.45 -16.97
CA VAL A 121 -2.08 -1.41 -17.26
C VAL A 121 -2.09 -2.45 -16.17
N ILE A 122 -3.12 -2.40 -15.33
CA ILE A 122 -3.27 -3.26 -14.16
C ILE A 122 -4.39 -4.24 -14.44
N ASN A 123 -4.07 -5.54 -14.40
CA ASN A 123 -5.05 -6.60 -14.62
C ASN A 123 -5.91 -6.80 -13.38
N GLN A 124 -5.28 -6.89 -12.21
CA GLN A 124 -5.98 -7.15 -10.96
C GLN A 124 -5.29 -6.45 -9.80
N VAL A 125 -6.11 -5.86 -8.93
CA VAL A 125 -5.76 -5.46 -7.58
C VAL A 125 -6.71 -6.15 -6.62
N GLU A 126 -6.18 -6.76 -5.58
CA GLU A 126 -6.97 -7.37 -4.51
C GLU A 126 -6.41 -6.91 -3.16
N LEU A 127 -7.30 -6.45 -2.29
CA LEU A 127 -6.98 -6.07 -0.92
C LEU A 127 -7.94 -6.79 0.01
N SER A 128 -7.42 -7.55 0.96
CA SER A 128 -8.25 -8.28 1.91
C SER A 128 -7.74 -8.16 3.35
N ASP A 129 -8.69 -8.28 4.29
CA ASP A 129 -8.45 -8.31 5.72
C ASP A 129 -7.59 -7.14 6.20
N THR A 130 -8.00 -5.94 5.81
CA THR A 130 -7.25 -4.70 6.04
C THR A 130 -7.99 -3.78 6.98
N HIS A 131 -7.31 -3.35 8.04
CA HIS A 131 -7.83 -2.41 9.01
C HIS A 131 -6.85 -1.26 9.18
N MET A 132 -7.29 -0.05 8.89
CA MET A 132 -6.49 1.17 9.01
C MET A 132 -7.14 2.15 9.98
N GLN A 133 -6.32 2.72 10.85
CA GLN A 133 -6.72 3.75 11.81
C GLN A 133 -5.83 4.97 11.65
N LEU A 134 -6.44 6.13 11.52
CA LEU A 134 -5.80 7.42 11.45
C LEU A 134 -6.27 8.28 12.63
N LEU A 135 -5.35 8.72 13.44
CA LEU A 135 -5.58 9.69 14.51
C LEU A 135 -4.85 10.99 14.15
N MET A 136 -5.56 12.09 14.06
CA MET A 136 -5.02 13.41 13.79
C MET A 136 -5.30 14.32 14.99
N ASN A 137 -4.28 14.68 15.73
CA ASN A 137 -4.43 15.46 16.97
C ASN A 137 -4.52 16.98 16.73
N ASP A 138 -4.09 17.46 15.55
CA ASP A 138 -4.11 18.88 15.20
C ASP A 138 -4.51 19.05 13.73
N THR A 139 -5.53 19.87 13.51
CA THR A 139 -6.00 20.24 12.16
C THR A 139 -5.26 21.44 11.58
N THR A 140 -4.43 22.10 12.40
CA THR A 140 -3.69 23.32 12.00
C THR A 140 -2.40 23.04 11.25
N THR A 141 -1.87 21.83 11.33
CA THR A 141 -0.70 21.44 10.55
C THR A 141 -1.11 20.82 9.23
N THR A 142 -1.64 21.61 8.32
CA THR A 142 -1.49 21.29 6.91
C THR A 142 0.02 21.20 6.65
N PRO A 143 0.57 20.07 6.20
CA PRO A 143 1.97 20.05 5.76
C PRO A 143 2.10 21.17 4.71
N LYS A 144 2.83 22.21 5.03
CA LYS A 144 3.27 23.18 4.03
C LYS A 144 4.36 22.49 3.19
N ASP A 145 3.96 21.47 2.44
CA ASP A 145 4.74 21.03 1.29
C ASP A 145 4.62 22.10 0.22
N THR A 146 5.46 23.13 0.35
CA THR A 146 5.67 24.16 -0.65
C THR A 146 6.53 23.67 -1.82
N THR A 147 6.89 22.41 -1.87
CA THR A 147 7.37 21.78 -3.10
C THR A 147 6.17 21.52 -3.97
N ALA A 148 6.01 22.34 -5.02
CA ALA A 148 5.04 22.05 -6.07
C ALA A 148 5.27 20.60 -6.54
N SER A 149 4.38 19.70 -6.14
CA SER A 149 4.44 18.32 -6.61
C SER A 149 4.41 18.36 -8.14
N ALA A 150 5.33 17.65 -8.76
CA ALA A 150 5.31 17.52 -10.23
C ALA A 150 3.90 17.04 -10.64
N PRO A 151 3.33 17.58 -11.72
CA PRO A 151 1.98 17.21 -12.14
C PRO A 151 1.92 15.70 -12.38
N ILE A 152 0.93 15.05 -11.80
CA ILE A 152 0.71 13.61 -11.97
C ILE A 152 0.02 13.42 -13.32
N ASN A 153 0.74 12.89 -14.32
CA ASN A 153 0.20 12.73 -15.69
C ASN A 153 -0.19 11.28 -16.02
N TRP A 154 -0.22 10.41 -15.03
CA TRP A 154 -0.45 8.99 -15.23
C TRP A 154 -1.80 8.67 -15.86
N LYS A 155 -1.77 7.73 -16.81
CA LYS A 155 -2.93 7.04 -17.36
C LYS A 155 -2.94 5.62 -16.82
N VAL A 156 -4.01 5.25 -16.16
CA VAL A 156 -4.15 3.94 -15.52
C VAL A 156 -5.37 3.24 -16.09
N ALA A 157 -5.16 2.05 -16.63
CA ALA A 157 -6.22 1.10 -16.97
C ALA A 157 -6.23 0.01 -15.91
N LEU A 158 -7.38 -0.21 -15.28
CA LEU A 158 -7.60 -1.22 -14.25
C LEU A 158 -8.72 -2.16 -14.68
N HIS A 159 -8.39 -3.43 -14.92
CA HIS A 159 -9.39 -4.40 -15.32
C HIS A 159 -10.23 -4.89 -14.15
N GLN A 160 -9.60 -5.16 -13.00
CA GLN A 160 -10.32 -5.64 -11.83
C GLN A 160 -9.71 -5.10 -10.53
N LEU A 161 -10.56 -4.53 -9.66
CA LEU A 161 -10.28 -4.28 -8.26
C LEU A 161 -11.23 -5.12 -7.41
N LYS A 162 -10.69 -5.79 -6.41
CA LYS A 162 -11.46 -6.48 -5.37
C LYS A 162 -11.03 -6.01 -3.99
N LEU A 163 -12.00 -5.63 -3.19
CA LEU A 163 -11.82 -5.35 -1.77
C LEU A 163 -12.63 -6.37 -0.98
N LYS A 164 -12.08 -6.94 0.07
CA LYS A 164 -12.77 -7.86 0.96
C LYS A 164 -12.36 -7.59 2.41
N ASN A 165 -13.35 -7.37 3.26
CA ASN A 165 -13.14 -7.13 4.69
C ASN A 165 -12.11 -6.00 4.93
N VAL A 166 -12.41 -4.80 4.41
CA VAL A 166 -11.57 -3.62 4.54
C VAL A 166 -12.25 -2.60 5.46
N SER A 167 -11.56 -2.17 6.49
CA SER A 167 -12.06 -1.18 7.44
C SER A 167 -11.10 0.00 7.54
N PHE A 168 -11.68 1.18 7.66
CA PHE A 168 -10.97 2.42 7.90
C PHE A 168 -11.63 3.18 9.04
N SER A 169 -10.83 3.74 9.94
CA SER A 169 -11.31 4.67 10.95
C SER A 169 -10.41 5.91 11.02
N MET A 170 -11.02 7.07 11.15
CA MET A 170 -10.33 8.34 11.34
C MET A 170 -10.92 9.04 12.56
N GLN A 171 -10.06 9.62 13.36
CA GLN A 171 -10.44 10.40 14.53
C GLN A 171 -9.69 11.73 14.50
N LEU A 172 -10.44 12.82 14.68
CA LEU A 172 -9.93 14.18 14.88
C LEU A 172 -10.44 14.66 16.24
N PRO A 173 -9.70 14.42 17.33
CA PRO A 173 -10.14 14.76 18.68
C PRO A 173 -10.40 16.25 18.89
N ALA A 174 -9.62 17.12 18.23
CA ALA A 174 -9.80 18.57 18.30
C ALA A 174 -11.20 19.03 17.83
N ASP A 175 -11.73 18.36 16.81
CA ASP A 175 -13.04 18.67 16.23
C ASP A 175 -14.14 17.75 16.77
N SER A 176 -13.81 16.86 17.72
CA SER A 176 -14.69 15.78 18.20
C SER A 176 -15.24 14.91 17.06
N MET A 177 -14.50 14.83 15.94
CA MET A 177 -14.93 14.14 14.74
C MET A 177 -14.41 12.70 14.71
N ARG A 178 -15.31 11.79 14.35
CA ARG A 178 -14.97 10.38 14.09
C ARG A 178 -15.63 9.91 12.80
N MET A 179 -14.86 9.30 11.94
CA MET A 179 -15.34 8.65 10.73
C MET A 179 -14.93 7.18 10.75
N THR A 180 -15.88 6.29 10.43
CA THR A 180 -15.58 4.87 10.24
C THR A 180 -16.19 4.41 8.93
N ALA A 181 -15.51 3.49 8.25
CA ALA A 181 -16.02 2.83 7.06
C ALA A 181 -15.63 1.35 7.12
N HIS A 182 -16.55 0.49 6.77
CA HIS A 182 -16.32 -0.93 6.60
C HIS A 182 -16.86 -1.37 5.25
N ILE A 183 -16.04 -2.10 4.49
CA ILE A 183 -16.37 -2.68 3.20
C ILE A 183 -16.30 -4.18 3.36
N GLY A 184 -17.46 -4.87 3.35
CA GLY A 184 -17.51 -6.33 3.34
C GLY A 184 -16.91 -6.85 2.05
N GLU A 185 -17.51 -6.48 0.92
CA GLU A 185 -16.99 -6.78 -0.41
C GLU A 185 -17.23 -5.59 -1.36
N ALA A 186 -16.22 -5.26 -2.15
CA ALA A 186 -16.37 -4.35 -3.27
C ALA A 186 -15.61 -4.87 -4.49
N ALA A 187 -16.17 -4.67 -5.67
CA ALA A 187 -15.52 -5.01 -6.92
C ALA A 187 -15.74 -3.92 -7.96
N ILE A 188 -14.66 -3.56 -8.63
CA ILE A 188 -14.66 -2.68 -9.79
C ILE A 188 -14.14 -3.48 -10.98
N ASN A 189 -14.85 -3.42 -12.10
CA ASN A 189 -14.41 -4.07 -13.33
C ASN A 189 -14.34 -3.03 -14.46
N ASN A 190 -13.19 -2.99 -15.13
CA ASN A 190 -12.89 -2.12 -16.25
C ASN A 190 -13.03 -0.63 -15.89
N ALA A 191 -12.08 -0.13 -15.14
CA ALA A 191 -11.92 1.29 -14.86
C ALA A 191 -10.75 1.88 -15.63
N GLN A 192 -10.86 3.15 -15.98
CA GLN A 192 -9.79 3.96 -16.57
C GLN A 192 -9.68 5.28 -15.83
N ALA A 193 -8.47 5.73 -15.60
CA ALA A 193 -8.18 7.01 -14.99
C ALA A 193 -7.09 7.74 -15.81
N ASP A 194 -7.39 8.95 -16.23
CA ASP A 194 -6.42 9.92 -16.75
C ASP A 194 -6.26 10.99 -15.68
N LEU A 195 -5.20 10.87 -14.89
CA LEU A 195 -4.99 11.73 -13.73
C LEU A 195 -4.66 13.18 -14.15
N LYS A 196 -4.04 13.36 -15.31
CA LYS A 196 -3.75 14.70 -15.87
C LYS A 196 -5.03 15.47 -16.19
N ASN A 197 -5.97 14.80 -16.86
CA ASN A 197 -7.22 15.41 -17.29
C ASN A 197 -8.35 15.24 -16.29
N GLN A 198 -8.09 14.60 -15.13
CA GLN A 198 -9.06 14.28 -14.09
C GLN A 198 -10.28 13.53 -14.65
N TYR A 199 -10.04 12.67 -15.63
CA TYR A 199 -11.08 11.86 -16.27
C TYR A 199 -11.08 10.45 -15.67
N TYR A 200 -12.25 9.99 -15.23
CA TYR A 200 -12.45 8.68 -14.65
C TYR A 200 -13.63 7.98 -15.32
N ASP A 201 -13.40 6.79 -15.84
CA ASP A 201 -14.45 5.94 -16.43
C ASP A 201 -14.52 4.63 -15.64
N LEU A 202 -15.71 4.24 -15.22
CA LEU A 202 -15.97 3.08 -14.39
C LEU A 202 -17.14 2.30 -14.98
N LYS A 203 -16.88 1.10 -15.50
CA LYS A 203 -17.92 0.33 -16.22
C LYS A 203 -18.86 -0.44 -15.28
N LYS A 204 -18.30 -1.04 -14.22
CA LYS A 204 -19.10 -1.84 -13.29
C LYS A 204 -18.55 -1.71 -11.89
N PHE A 205 -19.44 -1.42 -10.96
CA PHE A 205 -19.17 -1.36 -9.53
C PHE A 205 -20.15 -2.25 -8.78
N LEU A 206 -19.65 -3.05 -7.86
CA LEU A 206 -20.42 -3.86 -6.91
C LEU A 206 -19.98 -3.49 -5.50
N LEU A 207 -20.93 -3.38 -4.60
CA LEU A 207 -20.70 -3.08 -3.19
C LEU A 207 -21.67 -3.91 -2.35
N SER A 208 -21.17 -4.61 -1.34
CA SER A 208 -21.96 -5.46 -0.45
C SER A 208 -21.38 -5.45 0.97
N GLY A 209 -22.25 -5.59 1.98
CA GLY A 209 -21.86 -5.62 3.38
C GLY A 209 -21.07 -4.38 3.81
N THR A 210 -21.46 -3.20 3.32
CA THR A 210 -20.70 -1.97 3.54
C THR A 210 -21.48 -1.03 4.46
N SER A 211 -20.76 -0.46 5.41
CA SER A 211 -21.29 0.58 6.29
C SER A 211 -20.30 1.73 6.40
N ALA A 212 -20.80 2.95 6.57
CA ALA A 212 -20.00 4.12 6.89
C ALA A 212 -20.73 4.95 7.93
N SER A 213 -20.00 5.51 8.87
CA SER A 213 -20.55 6.44 9.87
C SER A 213 -19.65 7.66 10.00
N TYR A 214 -20.29 8.79 10.25
CA TYR A 214 -19.65 10.05 10.53
C TYR A 214 -20.29 10.66 11.78
N ASP A 215 -19.48 10.99 12.77
CA ASP A 215 -19.92 11.56 14.05
C ASP A 215 -19.10 12.81 14.33
N THR A 216 -19.77 13.91 14.66
CA THR A 216 -19.15 15.20 14.98
C THR A 216 -19.11 15.50 16.47
N GLY A 217 -19.52 14.55 17.32
CA GLY A 217 -19.56 14.74 18.79
C GLY A 217 -20.62 15.72 19.28
N THR A 218 -21.43 16.30 18.38
CA THR A 218 -22.63 17.04 18.74
C THR A 218 -23.79 16.05 18.97
N ALA A 219 -24.70 16.31 19.89
CA ALA A 219 -25.82 15.42 20.24
C ALA A 219 -26.85 15.22 19.12
N GLN A 220 -26.46 15.39 17.88
CA GLN A 220 -27.28 15.14 16.68
C GLN A 220 -27.13 13.67 16.23
N PRO A 221 -28.15 13.09 15.61
CA PRO A 221 -28.06 11.71 15.13
C PRO A 221 -26.90 11.53 14.15
N THR A 222 -26.15 10.46 14.34
CA THR A 222 -25.04 10.06 13.45
C THR A 222 -25.60 9.82 12.05
N GLU A 223 -25.11 10.54 11.06
CA GLU A 223 -25.40 10.20 9.67
C GLU A 223 -24.58 8.97 9.27
N GLY A 224 -25.25 7.99 8.72
CA GLY A 224 -24.62 6.72 8.34
C GLY A 224 -25.20 6.16 7.06
N PHE A 225 -24.41 5.36 6.38
CA PHE A 225 -24.79 4.57 5.21
C PHE A 225 -24.56 3.10 5.52
N ASP A 226 -25.58 2.28 5.30
CA ASP A 226 -25.51 0.83 5.48
C ASP A 226 -26.01 0.14 4.20
N ALA A 227 -25.16 -0.68 3.60
CA ALA A 227 -25.44 -1.52 2.43
C ALA A 227 -25.21 -3.01 2.76
N SER A 228 -25.73 -3.46 3.91
CA SER A 228 -25.59 -4.84 4.39
C SER A 228 -26.54 -5.84 3.72
N HIS A 229 -27.35 -5.42 2.73
CA HIS A 229 -28.33 -6.23 2.02
C HIS A 229 -27.82 -6.76 0.68
#